data_53a74ac2877d662a2bb18a7b699453c0
#
_entry.id   53a74ac2877d662a2bb18a7b699453c0
#
_cell.length_a   1.000
_cell.length_b   1.000
_cell.length_c   1.000
_cell.angle_alpha   90.00
_cell.angle_beta   90.00
_cell.angle_gamma   90.00
#
_symmetry.space_group_name_H-M   'P 1'
#
loop_
_entity.id
_entity.type
_entity.pdbx_description
1 polymer ?
#
loop_
_entity_poly.entity_id
_entity_poly.type
_entity_poly.pdbx_seq_one_letter_code
_entity_poly.pdbx_strand_id
1 'polypeptide(L)'
;MTKLLCITFISLSSMLFSQSKIESGFANNPDYEPYTNWIDSSYAECLQNWTTNIEWGACIGKHKEMWLDFMNYEYKELLTSLDDEGKTLLKASQEAWIRNNLEQEQFWDYFFEQKPNFFGREGTFGSNMVDLQIIRKRAVEIHIYKNAFH
;
A
#
# COMPACT_ATOMS: atom_id res chain seq x y z
N MET A 1 -46.78 19.63 13.38
CA MET A 1 -45.68 19.19 14.27
C MET A 1 -44.65 18.46 13.42
N THR A 2 -43.69 19.21 12.91
CA THR A 2 -42.66 18.72 11.96
C THR A 2 -41.38 18.53 12.77
N LYS A 3 -41.01 17.25 13.01
CA LYS A 3 -39.74 16.93 13.69
C LYS A 3 -38.58 17.07 12.69
N LEU A 4 -37.75 18.05 12.95
CA LEU A 4 -36.47 18.26 12.27
C LEU A 4 -35.50 17.14 12.70
N LEU A 5 -35.14 16.25 11.77
CA LEU A 5 -34.04 15.31 11.96
C LEU A 5 -32.74 16.06 11.68
N CYS A 6 -32.04 16.49 12.72
CA CYS A 6 -30.65 16.93 12.62
C CYS A 6 -29.76 15.69 12.42
N ILE A 7 -29.41 15.37 11.18
CA ILE A 7 -28.36 14.39 10.88
C ILE A 7 -27.03 15.09 11.07
N THR A 8 -26.38 14.79 12.17
CA THR A 8 -25.00 15.21 12.45
C THR A 8 -24.06 14.49 11.48
N PHE A 9 -23.62 15.24 10.45
CA PHE A 9 -22.46 14.88 9.65
C PHE A 9 -21.21 15.09 10.50
N ILE A 10 -20.83 14.07 11.27
CA ILE A 10 -19.57 14.10 12.04
C ILE A 10 -18.53 13.30 11.26
N SER A 11 -17.58 14.06 10.73
CA SER A 11 -16.14 13.77 10.56
C SER A 11 -15.73 12.49 9.80
N LEU A 12 -16.02 12.43 8.50
CA LEU A 12 -15.21 11.63 7.55
C LEU A 12 -13.99 12.40 7.02
N SER A 13 -13.85 13.67 7.36
CA SER A 13 -12.80 14.56 6.82
C SER A 13 -11.44 14.44 7.51
N SER A 14 -11.34 13.79 8.67
CA SER A 14 -10.08 13.73 9.43
C SER A 14 -9.14 12.61 8.98
N MET A 15 -9.62 11.55 8.34
CA MET A 15 -8.74 10.46 7.86
C MET A 15 -8.04 10.79 6.53
N LEU A 16 -8.65 11.60 5.67
CA LEU A 16 -8.02 12.03 4.42
C LEU A 16 -6.89 13.06 4.63
N PHE A 17 -6.93 13.80 5.73
CA PHE A 17 -5.91 14.80 6.06
C PHE A 17 -4.59 14.22 6.55
N SER A 18 -4.60 13.00 7.12
CA SER A 18 -3.38 12.37 7.62
C SER A 18 -2.49 11.84 6.48
N GLN A 19 -3.09 11.24 5.45
CA GLN A 19 -2.31 10.73 4.30
C GLN A 19 -1.72 11.85 3.44
N SER A 20 -2.46 12.94 3.22
CA SER A 20 -1.96 14.09 2.46
C SER A 20 -0.83 14.85 3.16
N LYS A 21 -0.77 14.82 4.51
CA LYS A 21 0.30 15.46 5.27
C LYS A 21 1.63 14.72 5.18
N ILE A 22 1.61 13.39 5.10
CA ILE A 22 2.83 12.59 4.94
C ILE A 22 3.38 12.79 3.53
N GLU A 23 2.55 12.70 2.50
CA GLU A 23 2.99 12.93 1.11
C GLU A 23 3.46 14.37 0.86
N SER A 24 2.79 15.38 1.44
CA SER A 24 3.20 16.78 1.29
C SER A 24 4.45 17.13 2.11
N GLY A 25 4.68 16.47 3.23
CA GLY A 25 5.88 16.68 4.05
C GLY A 25 7.15 16.20 3.34
N PHE A 26 7.08 15.08 2.64
CA PHE A 26 8.20 14.55 1.87
C PHE A 26 8.36 15.25 0.50
N ALA A 27 7.27 15.58 -0.19
CA ALA A 27 7.29 16.23 -1.49
C ALA A 27 7.88 17.66 -1.46
N ASN A 28 7.91 18.32 -0.31
CA ASN A 28 8.49 19.65 -0.11
C ASN A 28 9.94 19.63 0.42
N ASN A 29 10.51 18.46 0.64
CA ASN A 29 11.92 18.34 0.96
C ASN A 29 12.73 18.37 -0.34
N PRO A 30 13.62 19.39 -0.58
CA PRO A 30 14.43 19.46 -1.79
C PRO A 30 15.43 18.31 -1.92
N ASP A 31 15.70 17.59 -0.84
CA ASP A 31 16.56 16.39 -0.83
C ASP A 31 15.78 15.09 -1.02
N TYR A 32 14.44 15.18 -1.21
CA TYR A 32 13.60 14.01 -1.44
C TYR A 32 13.65 13.61 -2.91
N GLU A 33 14.52 12.67 -3.23
CA GLU A 33 14.40 11.91 -4.46
C GLU A 33 13.39 10.77 -4.28
N PRO A 34 12.48 10.56 -5.25
CA PRO A 34 11.57 9.42 -5.20
C PRO A 34 12.38 8.13 -5.03
N TYR A 35 12.16 7.41 -3.95
CA TYR A 35 12.86 6.16 -3.70
C TYR A 35 12.61 5.19 -4.84
N THR A 36 13.68 4.78 -5.50
CA THR A 36 13.67 3.72 -6.51
C THR A 36 14.48 2.54 -6.01
N ASN A 37 13.99 1.34 -6.26
CA ASN A 37 14.64 0.10 -5.88
C ASN A 37 14.89 -0.73 -7.14
N TRP A 38 15.89 -1.64 -7.08
CA TRP A 38 16.14 -2.60 -8.16
C TRP A 38 14.89 -3.44 -8.52
N ILE A 39 13.96 -3.63 -7.56
CA ILE A 39 12.67 -4.29 -7.78
C ILE A 39 11.83 -3.50 -8.80
N ASP A 40 11.82 -2.14 -8.72
CA ASP A 40 11.12 -1.29 -9.69
C ASP A 40 11.67 -1.45 -11.09
N SER A 41 13.01 -1.50 -11.22
CA SER A 41 13.67 -1.70 -12.50
C SER A 41 13.37 -3.09 -13.08
N SER A 42 13.42 -4.13 -12.25
CA SER A 42 13.06 -5.51 -12.63
C SER A 42 11.59 -5.61 -13.05
N TYR A 43 10.69 -4.89 -12.36
CA TYR A 43 9.27 -4.85 -12.73
C TYR A 43 9.04 -4.16 -14.07
N ALA A 44 9.70 -3.02 -14.31
CA ALA A 44 9.63 -2.32 -15.58
C ALA A 44 10.14 -3.17 -16.75
N GLU A 45 11.25 -3.90 -16.56
CA GLU A 45 11.78 -4.84 -17.54
C GLU A 45 10.82 -6.00 -17.81
N CYS A 46 10.25 -6.58 -16.75
CA CYS A 46 9.26 -7.66 -16.87
C CYS A 46 8.05 -7.18 -17.68
N LEU A 47 7.56 -5.96 -17.44
CA LEU A 47 6.44 -5.37 -18.17
C LEU A 47 6.75 -5.06 -19.65
N GLN A 48 7.99 -4.92 -20.04
CA GLN A 48 8.36 -4.71 -21.44
C GLN A 48 8.36 -6.01 -22.25
N ASN A 49 8.51 -7.15 -21.59
CA ASN A 49 8.77 -8.45 -22.24
C ASN A 49 7.57 -9.41 -22.22
N TRP A 50 6.44 -9.05 -21.60
CA TRP A 50 5.24 -9.89 -21.60
C TRP A 50 4.53 -9.88 -22.95
N THR A 51 3.99 -11.04 -23.33
CA THR A 51 3.24 -11.23 -24.59
C THR A 51 1.81 -11.72 -24.35
N THR A 52 1.54 -12.23 -23.15
CA THR A 52 0.24 -12.77 -22.77
C THR A 52 -0.21 -12.23 -21.41
N ASN A 53 -1.52 -12.24 -21.17
CA ASN A 53 -2.09 -11.84 -19.87
C ASN A 53 -1.61 -12.75 -18.74
N ILE A 54 -1.28 -14.00 -19.00
CA ILE A 54 -0.73 -14.95 -18.01
C ILE A 54 0.67 -14.50 -17.58
N GLU A 55 1.52 -14.14 -18.53
CA GLU A 55 2.86 -13.61 -18.26
C GLU A 55 2.81 -12.30 -17.52
N TRP A 56 1.88 -11.42 -17.90
CA TRP A 56 1.65 -10.16 -17.19
C TRP A 56 1.22 -10.40 -15.73
N GLY A 57 0.25 -11.29 -15.50
CA GLY A 57 -0.17 -11.67 -14.14
C GLY A 57 0.97 -12.28 -13.32
N ALA A 58 1.78 -13.16 -13.92
CA ALA A 58 2.95 -13.75 -13.29
C ALA A 58 4.01 -12.67 -12.94
N CYS A 59 4.19 -11.68 -13.81
CA CYS A 59 5.08 -10.54 -13.57
C CYS A 59 4.64 -9.75 -12.34
N ILE A 60 3.35 -9.40 -12.23
CA ILE A 60 2.79 -8.69 -11.07
C ILE A 60 2.97 -9.53 -9.80
N GLY A 61 2.59 -10.81 -9.83
CA GLY A 61 2.69 -11.71 -8.68
C GLY A 61 4.12 -11.83 -8.16
N LYS A 62 5.08 -12.07 -9.05
CA LYS A 62 6.50 -12.14 -8.70
C LYS A 62 6.98 -10.87 -7.97
N HIS A 63 6.66 -9.69 -8.50
CA HIS A 63 7.14 -8.43 -7.92
C HIS A 63 6.38 -8.04 -6.66
N LYS A 64 5.13 -8.49 -6.50
CA LYS A 64 4.39 -8.41 -5.22
C LYS A 64 5.13 -9.18 -4.12
N GLU A 65 5.56 -10.41 -4.39
CA GLU A 65 6.36 -11.22 -3.45
C GLU A 65 7.71 -10.56 -3.11
N MET A 66 8.42 -10.05 -4.12
CA MET A 66 9.71 -9.38 -3.91
C MET A 66 9.56 -8.14 -3.00
N TRP A 67 8.50 -7.35 -3.16
CA TRP A 67 8.22 -6.22 -2.30
C TRP A 67 7.78 -6.64 -0.88
N LEU A 68 7.06 -7.75 -0.74
CA LEU A 68 6.73 -8.32 0.58
C LEU A 68 7.99 -8.78 1.32
N ASP A 69 8.90 -9.46 0.63
CA ASP A 69 10.16 -9.89 1.21
C ASP A 69 11.04 -8.71 1.64
N PHE A 70 11.15 -7.69 0.78
CA PHE A 70 11.85 -6.47 1.10
C PHE A 70 11.22 -5.76 2.31
N MET A 71 9.89 -5.60 2.34
CA MET A 71 9.17 -5.00 3.46
C MET A 71 9.44 -5.77 4.77
N ASN A 72 9.38 -7.10 4.74
CA ASN A 72 9.60 -7.94 5.91
C ASN A 72 11.03 -7.85 6.42
N TYR A 73 12.00 -7.75 5.51
CA TYR A 73 13.40 -7.55 5.88
C TYR A 73 13.59 -6.20 6.57
N GLU A 74 13.15 -5.11 5.94
CA GLU A 74 13.28 -3.75 6.45
C GLU A 74 12.55 -3.57 7.80
N TYR A 75 11.37 -4.20 7.95
CA TYR A 75 10.60 -4.20 9.19
C TYR A 75 11.37 -4.87 10.35
N LYS A 76 12.01 -6.01 10.09
CA LYS A 76 12.81 -6.70 11.11
C LYS A 76 14.02 -5.85 11.52
N GLU A 77 14.72 -5.26 10.57
CA GLU A 77 15.86 -4.39 10.84
C GLU A 77 15.42 -3.15 11.66
N LEU A 78 14.33 -2.50 11.27
CA LEU A 78 13.78 -1.35 12.01
C LEU A 78 13.43 -1.73 13.46
N LEU A 79 12.85 -2.91 13.70
CA LEU A 79 12.54 -3.38 15.05
C LEU A 79 13.80 -3.49 15.93
N THR A 80 14.97 -3.76 15.36
CA THR A 80 16.21 -3.84 16.15
C THR A 80 16.72 -2.49 16.61
N SER A 81 16.37 -1.41 15.90
CA SER A 81 16.82 -0.04 16.15
C SER A 81 15.91 0.75 17.10
N LEU A 82 14.72 0.21 17.41
CA LEU A 82 13.72 0.88 18.24
C LEU A 82 13.81 0.43 19.70
N ASP A 83 13.42 1.32 20.61
CA ASP A 83 13.12 0.99 22.01
C ASP A 83 11.79 0.22 22.14
N ASP A 84 11.41 -0.16 23.35
CA ASP A 84 10.22 -0.99 23.58
C ASP A 84 8.91 -0.26 23.23
N GLU A 85 8.84 1.06 23.41
CA GLU A 85 7.71 1.87 23.00
C GLU A 85 7.60 1.93 21.49
N GLY A 86 8.68 2.23 20.78
CA GLY A 86 8.75 2.27 19.33
C GLY A 86 8.41 0.92 18.70
N LYS A 87 8.92 -0.19 19.27
CA LYS A 87 8.57 -1.56 18.85
C LYS A 87 7.07 -1.83 18.97
N THR A 88 6.47 -1.39 20.07
CA THR A 88 5.02 -1.59 20.30
C THR A 88 4.20 -0.80 19.29
N LEU A 89 4.55 0.45 19.04
CA LEU A 89 3.88 1.31 18.07
C LEU A 89 4.04 0.82 16.64
N LEU A 90 5.25 0.36 16.26
CA LEU A 90 5.50 -0.17 14.92
C LEU A 90 4.71 -1.45 14.67
N LYS A 91 4.65 -2.37 15.65
CA LYS A 91 3.85 -3.60 15.55
C LYS A 91 2.37 -3.28 15.38
N ALA A 92 1.81 -2.38 16.21
CA ALA A 92 0.42 -1.97 16.10
C ALA A 92 0.10 -1.32 14.74
N SER A 93 1.02 -0.50 14.21
CA SER A 93 0.90 0.10 12.88
C SER A 93 0.89 -0.96 11.78
N GLN A 94 1.78 -1.97 11.86
CA GLN A 94 1.85 -3.05 10.88
C GLN A 94 0.60 -3.93 10.91
N GLU A 95 0.11 -4.27 12.09
CA GLU A 95 -1.14 -5.03 12.26
C GLU A 95 -2.35 -4.29 11.70
N ALA A 96 -2.45 -2.98 11.95
CA ALA A 96 -3.51 -2.13 11.40
C ALA A 96 -3.45 -2.07 9.87
N TRP A 97 -2.24 -1.97 9.30
CA TRP A 97 -2.03 -1.99 7.85
C TRP A 97 -2.47 -3.33 7.23
N ILE A 98 -2.06 -4.46 7.82
CA ILE A 98 -2.46 -5.80 7.37
C ILE A 98 -3.98 -5.95 7.40
N ARG A 99 -4.62 -5.57 8.52
CA ARG A 99 -6.08 -5.65 8.66
C ARG A 99 -6.81 -4.80 7.62
N ASN A 100 -6.37 -3.56 7.40
CA ASN A 100 -6.97 -2.68 6.40
C ASN A 100 -6.88 -3.27 4.98
N ASN A 101 -5.76 -3.89 4.63
CA ASN A 101 -5.59 -4.52 3.32
C ASN A 101 -6.51 -5.73 3.15
N LEU A 102 -6.64 -6.58 4.18
CA LEU A 102 -7.56 -7.72 4.14
C LEU A 102 -9.03 -7.28 3.99
N GLU A 103 -9.44 -6.24 4.71
CA GLU A 103 -10.79 -5.68 4.60
C GLU A 103 -11.04 -5.08 3.21
N GLN A 104 -10.02 -4.44 2.62
CA GLN A 104 -10.09 -3.89 1.26
C GLN A 104 -10.18 -5.01 0.21
N GLU A 105 -9.41 -6.09 0.35
CA GLU A 105 -9.46 -7.27 -0.52
C GLU A 105 -10.86 -7.90 -0.50
N GLN A 106 -11.43 -8.12 0.68
CA GLN A 106 -12.80 -8.63 0.85
C GLN A 106 -13.85 -7.73 0.19
N PHE A 107 -13.67 -6.40 0.28
CA PHE A 107 -14.56 -5.47 -0.41
C PHE A 107 -14.42 -5.57 -1.93
N TRP A 108 -13.20 -5.73 -2.46
CA TRP A 108 -12.96 -5.93 -3.88
C TRP A 108 -13.59 -7.22 -4.38
N ASP A 109 -13.44 -8.33 -3.66
CA ASP A 109 -14.06 -9.61 -4.01
C ASP A 109 -15.58 -9.47 -4.09
N TYR A 110 -16.19 -8.89 -3.06
CA TYR A 110 -17.63 -8.59 -3.07
C TYR A 110 -18.03 -7.71 -4.27
N PHE A 111 -17.27 -6.65 -4.55
CA PHE A 111 -17.55 -5.75 -5.66
C PHE A 111 -17.50 -6.48 -7.01
N PHE A 112 -16.49 -7.32 -7.24
CA PHE A 112 -16.36 -8.10 -8.47
C PHE A 112 -17.46 -9.13 -8.63
N GLU A 113 -17.90 -9.77 -7.56
CA GLU A 113 -19.07 -10.66 -7.59
C GLU A 113 -20.34 -9.93 -8.01
N GLN A 114 -20.56 -8.73 -7.49
CA GLN A 114 -21.76 -7.94 -7.80
C GLN A 114 -21.71 -7.25 -9.17
N LYS A 115 -20.53 -6.97 -9.68
CA LYS A 115 -20.29 -6.19 -10.91
C LYS A 115 -19.24 -6.84 -11.82
N PRO A 116 -19.42 -8.10 -12.25
CA PRO A 116 -18.38 -8.87 -12.97
C PRO A 116 -17.96 -8.25 -14.29
N ASN A 117 -18.80 -7.41 -14.90
CA ASN A 117 -18.53 -6.77 -16.19
C ASN A 117 -18.04 -5.32 -16.08
N PHE A 118 -17.89 -4.78 -14.85
CA PHE A 118 -17.57 -3.36 -14.68
C PHE A 118 -16.17 -3.01 -15.19
N PHE A 119 -15.19 -3.85 -14.90
CA PHE A 119 -13.80 -3.64 -15.35
C PHE A 119 -13.42 -4.50 -16.56
N GLY A 120 -14.35 -5.28 -17.12
CA GLY A 120 -14.04 -6.23 -18.18
C GLY A 120 -13.05 -7.32 -17.76
N ARG A 121 -12.35 -7.90 -18.75
CA ARG A 121 -11.34 -8.94 -18.49
C ARG A 121 -10.13 -8.45 -17.69
N GLU A 122 -9.88 -7.15 -17.69
CA GLU A 122 -8.69 -6.54 -17.06
C GLU A 122 -8.91 -6.22 -15.58
N GLY A 123 -10.13 -6.39 -15.05
CA GLY A 123 -10.46 -6.05 -13.66
C GLY A 123 -9.63 -6.81 -12.64
N THR A 124 -9.44 -8.11 -12.83
CA THR A 124 -8.63 -8.95 -11.94
C THR A 124 -7.15 -8.53 -11.97
N PHE A 125 -6.62 -8.15 -13.12
CA PHE A 125 -5.24 -7.66 -13.22
C PHE A 125 -5.09 -6.27 -12.61
N GLY A 126 -6.11 -5.42 -12.75
CA GLY A 126 -6.14 -4.10 -12.13
C GLY A 126 -6.06 -4.17 -10.61
N SER A 127 -6.80 -5.08 -9.96
CA SER A 127 -6.71 -5.27 -8.51
C SER A 127 -5.32 -5.73 -8.07
N ASN A 128 -4.72 -6.69 -8.75
CA ASN A 128 -3.36 -7.16 -8.46
C ASN A 128 -2.30 -6.06 -8.59
N MET A 129 -2.44 -5.15 -9.55
CA MET A 129 -1.56 -3.98 -9.69
C MET A 129 -1.74 -3.00 -8.54
N VAL A 130 -2.97 -2.76 -8.10
CA VAL A 130 -3.27 -1.91 -6.93
C VAL A 130 -2.64 -2.50 -5.68
N ASP A 131 -2.79 -3.80 -5.44
CA ASP A 131 -2.18 -4.50 -4.31
C ASP A 131 -0.66 -4.37 -4.31
N LEU A 132 -0.01 -4.57 -5.46
CA LEU A 132 1.43 -4.40 -5.59
C LEU A 132 1.86 -2.99 -5.19
N GLN A 133 1.14 -1.94 -5.64
CA GLN A 133 1.45 -0.56 -5.29
C GLN A 133 1.24 -0.27 -3.78
N ILE A 134 0.22 -0.84 -3.18
CA ILE A 134 -0.03 -0.72 -1.72
C ILE A 134 1.12 -1.33 -0.93
N ILE A 135 1.56 -2.54 -1.31
CA ILE A 135 2.67 -3.23 -0.65
C ILE A 135 3.99 -2.47 -0.85
N ARG A 136 4.27 -2.03 -2.09
CA ARG A 136 5.43 -1.20 -2.40
C ARG A 136 5.48 0.06 -1.55
N LYS A 137 4.37 0.79 -1.47
CA LYS A 137 4.27 2.02 -0.67
C LYS A 137 4.63 1.75 0.80
N ARG A 138 4.09 0.69 1.39
CA ARG A 138 4.40 0.31 2.78
C ARG A 138 5.86 -0.11 2.96
N ALA A 139 6.40 -0.86 2.03
CA ALA A 139 7.80 -1.28 2.05
C ALA A 139 8.77 -0.09 2.03
N VAL A 140 8.50 0.89 1.17
CA VAL A 140 9.28 2.13 1.07
C VAL A 140 9.14 2.98 2.34
N GLU A 141 7.94 3.08 2.91
CA GLU A 141 7.71 3.80 4.17
C GLU A 141 8.55 3.22 5.32
N ILE A 142 8.54 1.89 5.48
CA ILE A 142 9.35 1.20 6.51
C ILE A 142 10.85 1.40 6.25
N HIS A 143 11.29 1.33 5.01
CA HIS A 143 12.68 1.59 4.62
C HIS A 143 13.13 3.00 5.00
N ILE A 144 12.29 4.01 4.75
CA ILE A 144 12.57 5.40 5.13
C ILE A 144 12.68 5.53 6.64
N TYR A 145 11.75 4.92 7.40
CA TYR A 145 11.82 4.93 8.87
C TYR A 145 13.11 4.27 9.36
N LYS A 146 13.47 3.08 8.86
CA LYS A 146 14.72 2.42 9.23
C LYS A 146 15.94 3.32 9.03
N ASN A 147 16.04 3.96 7.87
CA ASN A 147 17.18 4.83 7.57
C ASN A 147 17.21 6.11 8.42
N ALA A 148 16.08 6.55 8.98
CA ALA A 148 16.02 7.69 9.88
C ALA A 148 16.53 7.36 11.30
N PHE A 149 16.61 6.06 11.67
CA PHE A 149 17.09 5.59 12.97
C PHE A 149 18.54 5.07 12.94
N HIS A 150 19.19 5.05 11.78
CA HIS A 150 20.60 4.69 11.56
C HIS A 150 21.42 5.91 11.17
#